data_c83ea6f22c22b306884655bcc1c4b913
#
_entry.id   c83ea6f22c22b306884655bcc1c4b913
#
_cell.length_a   1.000
_cell.length_b   1.000
_cell.length_c   1.000
_cell.angle_alpha   90.00
_cell.angle_beta   90.00
_cell.angle_gamma   90.00
#
_symmetry.space_group_name_H-M   'P 1'
#
loop_
_entity.id
_entity.type
_entity.pdbx_description
1 polymer ?
#
loop_
_entity_poly.entity_id
_entity_poly.type
_entity_poly.pdbx_seq_one_letter_code
_entity_poly.pdbx_strand_id
1 'polypeptide(L)'
;MCRRIFKEQTSEIGDIPFYKIGTFGGEPDAFISKDLFEEYKFKYPYPKRGDILISASGSIGRIVEFTGENEYFQDSNIVWLNHNEQLNNSFLKYFYSVVKWSGIEGSTIKRLYNEIILNTTIAFPSVKEQEILGHYFANLDDLITLHQRKPYIHKKEDFQ
;
A
#
# COMPACT_ATOMS: atom_id res chain seq x y z
N MET A 1 3.72 4.18 -10.85
CA MET A 1 4.76 3.21 -10.43
C MET A 1 6.14 3.84 -10.53
N CYS A 2 7.05 3.44 -9.64
CA CYS A 2 8.43 3.90 -9.65
C CYS A 2 9.21 3.45 -10.89
N ARG A 3 10.35 4.07 -11.14
CA ARG A 3 11.33 3.62 -12.14
C ARG A 3 11.97 2.32 -11.67
N ARG A 4 12.25 1.41 -12.61
CA ARG A 4 12.89 0.12 -12.32
C ARG A 4 14.26 0.29 -11.67
N ILE A 5 14.48 -0.48 -10.61
CA ILE A 5 15.79 -0.71 -9.99
C ILE A 5 16.28 -2.08 -10.45
N PHE A 6 17.53 -2.14 -10.90
CA PHE A 6 18.19 -3.38 -11.28
C PHE A 6 18.94 -3.99 -10.08
N LYS A 7 19.19 -5.29 -10.12
CA LYS A 7 19.84 -6.02 -9.03
C LYS A 7 21.19 -5.41 -8.64
N GLU A 8 21.95 -4.94 -9.62
CA GLU A 8 23.27 -4.33 -9.44
C GLU A 8 23.22 -2.97 -8.71
N GLN A 9 22.03 -2.37 -8.64
CA GLN A 9 21.78 -1.09 -7.94
C GLN A 9 21.27 -1.30 -6.52
N THR A 10 21.18 -2.55 -6.06
CA THR A 10 20.72 -2.90 -4.72
C THR A 10 21.84 -3.50 -3.87
N SER A 11 21.71 -3.35 -2.55
CA SER A 11 22.57 -3.95 -1.54
C SER A 11 21.73 -4.56 -0.42
N GLU A 12 22.32 -5.42 0.40
CA GLU A 12 21.65 -6.00 1.58
C GLU A 12 21.60 -5.01 2.75
N ILE A 13 22.44 -3.98 2.74
CA ILE A 13 22.50 -2.91 3.73
C ILE A 13 22.65 -1.60 2.99
N GLY A 14 21.91 -0.57 3.37
CA GLY A 14 21.97 0.74 2.72
C GLY A 14 21.08 1.79 3.37
N ASP A 15 21.03 2.97 2.75
CA ASP A 15 20.35 4.13 3.33
C ASP A 15 18.85 4.11 3.11
N ILE A 16 18.42 3.65 1.92
CA ILE A 16 17.03 3.75 1.49
C ILE A 16 16.45 2.35 1.30
N PRO A 17 15.44 1.96 2.10
CA PRO A 17 14.73 0.70 1.91
C PRO A 17 14.15 0.56 0.50
N PHE A 18 14.37 -0.60 -0.12
CA PHE A 18 13.78 -0.96 -1.42
C PHE A 18 12.82 -2.13 -1.25
N TYR A 19 11.54 -1.83 -1.32
CA TYR A 19 10.48 -2.82 -1.18
C TYR A 19 10.21 -3.55 -2.49
N LYS A 20 10.54 -4.82 -2.51
CA LYS A 20 10.12 -5.76 -3.56
C LYS A 20 8.72 -6.28 -3.25
N ILE A 21 8.08 -6.92 -4.23
CA ILE A 21 6.74 -7.48 -4.03
C ILE A 21 6.67 -8.47 -2.84
N GLY A 22 7.75 -9.20 -2.58
CA GLY A 22 7.83 -10.15 -1.47
C GLY A 22 7.89 -9.48 -0.09
N THR A 23 8.47 -8.30 -0.01
CA THR A 23 8.66 -7.54 1.24
C THR A 23 7.67 -6.38 1.40
N PHE A 24 6.81 -6.15 0.41
CA PHE A 24 5.85 -5.05 0.43
C PHE A 24 4.89 -5.13 1.63
N GLY A 25 4.90 -4.10 2.46
CA GLY A 25 4.13 -4.02 3.71
C GLY A 25 4.72 -4.81 4.88
N GLY A 26 5.98 -5.23 4.77
CA GLY A 26 6.76 -5.88 5.83
C GLY A 26 8.14 -5.27 5.94
N GLU A 27 9.14 -6.05 6.37
CA GLU A 27 10.53 -5.60 6.50
C GLU A 27 11.26 -5.67 5.16
N PRO A 28 12.04 -4.64 4.79
CA PRO A 28 12.81 -4.64 3.56
C PRO A 28 14.02 -5.59 3.67
N ASP A 29 14.35 -6.26 2.57
CA ASP A 29 15.52 -7.14 2.43
C ASP A 29 16.52 -6.63 1.39
N ALA A 30 16.30 -5.42 0.88
CA ALA A 30 17.17 -4.76 -0.08
C ALA A 30 17.12 -3.24 0.12
N PHE A 31 18.20 -2.59 -0.28
CA PHE A 31 18.38 -1.15 -0.14
C PHE A 31 18.98 -0.57 -1.41
N ILE A 32 18.78 0.74 -1.63
CA ILE A 32 19.44 1.52 -2.66
C ILE A 32 20.22 2.69 -2.04
N SER A 33 21.15 3.24 -2.77
CA SER A 33 21.90 4.42 -2.31
C SER A 33 21.00 5.66 -2.29
N LYS A 34 21.33 6.59 -1.40
CA LYS A 34 20.63 7.87 -1.30
C LYS A 34 20.72 8.67 -2.60
N ASP A 35 21.86 8.67 -3.27
CA ASP A 35 22.04 9.41 -4.53
C ASP A 35 21.12 8.89 -5.64
N LEU A 36 21.01 7.57 -5.78
CA LEU A 36 20.08 6.95 -6.74
C LEU A 36 18.62 7.26 -6.41
N PHE A 37 18.28 7.23 -5.12
CA PHE A 37 16.94 7.57 -4.65
C PHE A 37 16.58 9.02 -5.00
N GLU A 38 17.43 9.99 -4.67
CA GLU A 38 17.18 11.40 -4.94
C GLU A 38 17.08 11.67 -6.45
N GLU A 39 17.99 11.06 -7.23
CA GLU A 39 17.93 11.16 -8.69
C GLU A 39 16.59 10.64 -9.24
N TYR A 40 16.16 9.45 -8.84
CA TYR A 40 14.97 8.82 -9.37
C TYR A 40 13.68 9.46 -8.87
N LYS A 41 13.64 9.90 -7.62
CA LYS A 41 12.53 10.66 -7.05
C LYS A 41 12.31 11.99 -7.77
N PHE A 42 13.39 12.64 -8.19
CA PHE A 42 13.32 13.89 -8.94
C PHE A 42 12.89 13.69 -10.40
N LYS A 43 13.40 12.64 -11.07
CA LYS A 43 13.23 12.44 -12.53
C LYS A 43 11.98 11.65 -12.90
N TYR A 44 11.46 10.82 -12.02
CA TYR A 44 10.41 9.86 -12.35
C TYR A 44 9.22 9.95 -11.38
N PRO A 45 8.07 9.37 -11.75
CA PRO A 45 6.92 9.30 -10.85
C PRO A 45 7.29 8.62 -9.53
N TYR A 46 6.90 9.27 -8.45
CA TYR A 46 7.12 8.82 -7.07
C TYR A 46 5.84 9.06 -6.26
N PRO A 47 5.46 8.19 -5.32
CA PRO A 47 4.24 8.39 -4.54
C PRO A 47 4.36 9.60 -3.60
N LYS A 48 3.23 10.19 -3.29
CA LYS A 48 3.10 11.26 -2.30
C LYS A 48 2.59 10.70 -0.98
N ARG A 49 2.91 11.35 0.12
CA ARG A 49 2.36 10.97 1.43
C ARG A 49 0.84 10.86 1.35
N GLY A 50 0.32 9.74 1.86
CA GLY A 50 -1.10 9.41 1.82
C GLY A 50 -1.55 8.67 0.56
N ASP A 51 -0.69 8.48 -0.45
CA ASP A 51 -1.02 7.63 -1.59
C ASP A 51 -1.19 6.18 -1.15
N ILE A 52 -2.17 5.51 -1.73
CA ILE A 52 -2.46 4.11 -1.45
C ILE A 52 -1.77 3.24 -2.50
N LEU A 53 -0.72 2.55 -2.07
CA LEU A 53 0.02 1.61 -2.89
C LEU A 53 -0.64 0.25 -2.85
N ILE A 54 -0.65 -0.44 -3.99
CA ILE A 54 -1.25 -1.77 -4.13
C ILE A 54 -0.29 -2.73 -4.82
N SER A 55 -0.23 -3.97 -4.33
CA SER A 55 0.49 -5.04 -5.02
C SER A 55 -0.24 -5.48 -6.29
N ALA A 56 0.44 -5.38 -7.42
CA ALA A 56 -0.07 -5.73 -8.75
C ALA A 56 0.36 -7.13 -9.23
N SER A 57 1.13 -7.86 -8.42
CA SER A 57 1.56 -9.23 -8.71
C SER A 57 1.75 -10.03 -7.42
N GLY A 58 1.95 -11.34 -7.53
CA GLY A 58 2.06 -12.22 -6.37
C GLY A 58 0.76 -12.25 -5.57
N SER A 59 0.79 -11.82 -4.32
CA SER A 59 -0.43 -11.61 -3.51
C SER A 59 -1.08 -10.29 -3.91
N ILE A 60 -1.85 -10.31 -5.01
CA ILE A 60 -2.52 -9.14 -5.57
C ILE A 60 -3.48 -8.53 -4.53
N GLY A 61 -3.52 -7.20 -4.48
CA GLY A 61 -4.44 -6.45 -3.64
C GLY A 61 -3.95 -6.19 -2.22
N ARG A 62 -2.69 -6.52 -1.87
CA ARG A 62 -2.09 -6.03 -0.63
C ARG A 62 -1.97 -4.51 -0.72
N ILE A 63 -2.36 -3.82 0.35
CA ILE A 63 -2.47 -2.36 0.41
C ILE A 63 -1.50 -1.83 1.44
N VAL A 64 -0.79 -0.74 1.09
CA VAL A 64 0.07 0.03 2.00
C VAL A 64 -0.19 1.51 1.75
N GLU A 65 -0.45 2.26 2.80
CA GLU A 65 -0.50 3.71 2.75
C GLU A 65 0.92 4.27 2.86
N PHE A 66 1.33 5.07 1.88
CA PHE A 66 2.66 5.68 1.88
C PHE A 66 2.75 6.80 2.93
N THR A 67 3.64 6.64 3.89
CA THR A 67 3.80 7.57 5.02
C THR A 67 4.60 8.82 4.67
N GLY A 68 5.27 8.83 3.51
CA GLY A 68 6.15 9.92 3.09
C GLY A 68 7.60 9.73 3.50
N GLU A 69 7.97 8.58 4.07
CA GLU A 69 9.34 8.23 4.41
C GLU A 69 10.21 8.04 3.16
N ASN A 70 11.54 8.09 3.34
CA ASN A 70 12.46 7.84 2.25
C ASN A 70 12.60 6.32 2.01
N GLU A 71 11.77 5.81 1.11
CA GLU A 71 11.71 4.40 0.73
C GLU A 71 11.39 4.27 -0.76
N TYR A 72 11.74 3.17 -1.39
CA TYR A 72 11.54 2.96 -2.81
C TYR A 72 10.83 1.64 -3.11
N PHE A 73 10.08 1.60 -4.20
CA PHE A 73 9.16 0.49 -4.49
C PHE A 73 9.47 -0.14 -5.83
N GLN A 74 9.37 -1.47 -5.89
CA GLN A 74 9.56 -2.23 -7.11
C GLN A 74 8.55 -1.79 -8.19
N ASP A 75 9.08 -1.47 -9.37
CA ASP A 75 8.30 -1.08 -10.55
C ASP A 75 7.20 -2.09 -10.89
N SER A 76 6.21 -1.69 -11.60
CA SER A 76 5.11 -2.51 -12.16
C SER A 76 4.49 -3.60 -11.24
N ASN A 77 5.12 -3.97 -10.14
CA ASN A 77 4.61 -4.91 -9.13
C ASN A 77 3.95 -4.19 -7.96
N ILE A 78 4.39 -2.94 -7.69
CA ILE A 78 3.80 -2.06 -6.69
C ILE A 78 3.40 -0.78 -7.40
N VAL A 79 2.11 -0.48 -7.41
CA VAL A 79 1.54 0.63 -8.15
C VAL A 79 0.63 1.46 -7.26
N TRP A 80 0.35 2.68 -7.67
CA TRP A 80 -0.67 3.53 -7.05
C TRP A 80 -1.47 4.24 -8.13
N LEU A 81 -2.68 4.65 -7.79
CA LEU A 81 -3.54 5.42 -8.66
C LEU A 81 -3.20 6.91 -8.53
N ASN A 82 -2.78 7.52 -9.64
CA ASN A 82 -2.73 8.98 -9.71
C ASN A 82 -4.11 9.47 -10.12
N HIS A 83 -4.87 9.96 -9.16
CA HIS A 83 -6.24 10.43 -9.36
C HIS A 83 -6.37 11.93 -9.06
N ASN A 84 -7.48 12.50 -9.52
CA ASN A 84 -7.87 13.86 -9.19
C ASN A 84 -8.58 13.89 -7.80
N GLU A 85 -9.03 15.06 -7.40
CA GLU A 85 -9.71 15.30 -6.11
C GLU A 85 -11.09 14.62 -5.99
N GLN A 86 -11.54 13.86 -7.00
CA GLN A 86 -12.80 13.11 -6.94
C GLN A 86 -12.70 11.82 -6.11
N LEU A 87 -11.48 11.35 -5.83
CA LEU A 87 -11.23 10.21 -4.96
C LEU A 87 -10.48 10.65 -3.70
N ASN A 88 -10.96 10.19 -2.56
CA ASN A 88 -10.32 10.38 -1.27
C ASN A 88 -9.47 9.15 -0.93
N ASN A 89 -8.19 9.32 -0.60
CA ASN A 89 -7.27 8.22 -0.32
C ASN A 89 -7.68 7.39 0.91
N SER A 90 -8.22 8.02 1.95
CA SER A 90 -8.70 7.28 3.12
C SER A 90 -9.87 6.35 2.77
N PHE A 91 -10.77 6.77 1.87
CA PHE A 91 -11.82 5.92 1.32
C PHE A 91 -11.24 4.85 0.39
N LEU A 92 -10.32 5.22 -0.50
CA LEU A 92 -9.70 4.32 -1.47
C LEU A 92 -8.99 3.14 -0.82
N LYS A 93 -8.37 3.34 0.33
CA LYS A 93 -7.75 2.30 1.15
C LYS A 93 -8.72 1.16 1.45
N TYR A 94 -9.91 1.48 1.93
CA TYR A 94 -10.94 0.48 2.25
C TYR A 94 -11.63 -0.06 1.00
N PHE A 95 -11.84 0.80 0.01
CA PHE A 95 -12.44 0.41 -1.25
C PHE A 95 -11.62 -0.68 -1.97
N TYR A 96 -10.30 -0.62 -1.95
CA TYR A 96 -9.42 -1.62 -2.55
C TYR A 96 -9.57 -3.02 -1.93
N SER A 97 -10.05 -3.14 -0.71
CA SER A 97 -10.32 -4.45 -0.08
C SER A 97 -11.56 -5.16 -0.61
N VAL A 98 -12.47 -4.41 -1.25
CA VAL A 98 -13.77 -4.93 -1.74
C VAL A 98 -13.95 -4.80 -3.25
N VAL A 99 -13.06 -4.09 -3.94
CA VAL A 99 -13.16 -3.87 -5.38
C VAL A 99 -13.07 -5.18 -6.17
N LYS A 100 -13.95 -5.33 -7.13
CA LYS A 100 -13.89 -6.41 -8.12
C LYS A 100 -13.28 -5.85 -9.40
N TRP A 101 -12.08 -6.32 -9.72
CA TRP A 101 -11.37 -5.88 -10.91
C TRP A 101 -12.04 -6.41 -12.18
N SER A 102 -12.17 -5.60 -13.22
CA SER A 102 -12.78 -5.98 -14.49
C SER A 102 -12.01 -7.12 -15.17
N GLY A 103 -12.75 -8.08 -15.76
CA GLY A 103 -12.15 -9.15 -16.57
C GLY A 103 -11.47 -10.28 -15.79
N ILE A 104 -11.78 -10.41 -14.49
CA ILE A 104 -11.10 -11.35 -13.59
C ILE A 104 -11.99 -12.54 -13.20
N GLU A 105 -13.25 -12.51 -13.58
CA GLU A 105 -14.19 -13.58 -13.23
C GLU A 105 -13.76 -14.93 -13.82
N GLY A 106 -13.51 -15.91 -12.94
CA GLY A 106 -13.18 -17.28 -13.30
C GLY A 106 -11.74 -17.56 -13.69
N SER A 107 -10.81 -16.60 -13.59
CA SER A 107 -9.39 -16.81 -13.86
C SER A 107 -8.52 -16.61 -12.63
N THR A 108 -7.45 -17.39 -12.50
CA THR A 108 -6.40 -17.12 -11.51
C THR A 108 -5.58 -15.92 -12.01
N ILE A 109 -5.75 -14.76 -11.36
CA ILE A 109 -4.97 -13.58 -11.72
C ILE A 109 -3.53 -13.78 -11.31
N LYS A 110 -2.65 -13.72 -12.31
CA LYS A 110 -1.22 -13.69 -12.05
C LYS A 110 -0.67 -12.28 -11.92
N ARG A 111 -1.38 -11.27 -12.45
CA ARG A 111 -0.96 -9.86 -12.45
C ARG A 111 -2.14 -8.93 -12.68
N LEU A 112 -2.17 -7.83 -11.92
CA LEU A 112 -3.07 -6.70 -12.12
C LEU A 112 -2.40 -5.70 -13.07
N TYR A 113 -2.79 -5.70 -14.33
CA TYR A 113 -2.27 -4.76 -15.32
C TYR A 113 -2.93 -3.39 -15.19
N ASN A 114 -2.23 -2.33 -15.56
CA ASN A 114 -2.77 -0.96 -15.54
C ASN A 114 -4.10 -0.85 -16.30
N GLU A 115 -4.23 -1.55 -17.41
CA GLU A 115 -5.45 -1.58 -18.22
C GLU A 115 -6.64 -2.13 -17.42
N ILE A 116 -6.44 -3.16 -16.62
CA ILE A 116 -7.47 -3.72 -15.75
C ILE A 116 -7.89 -2.67 -14.70
N ILE A 117 -6.92 -2.01 -14.07
CA ILE A 117 -7.20 -0.97 -13.07
C ILE A 117 -8.01 0.17 -13.68
N LEU A 118 -7.56 0.69 -14.83
CA LEU A 118 -8.15 1.85 -15.47
C LEU A 118 -9.52 1.56 -16.12
N ASN A 119 -9.74 0.33 -16.60
CA ASN A 119 -11.01 -0.08 -17.21
C ASN A 119 -12.01 -0.64 -16.20
N THR A 120 -11.64 -0.79 -14.92
CA THR A 120 -12.58 -1.22 -13.90
C THR A 120 -13.58 -0.10 -13.62
N THR A 121 -14.85 -0.35 -13.99
CA THR A 121 -15.92 0.58 -13.69
C THR A 121 -16.27 0.51 -12.21
N ILE A 122 -16.20 1.65 -11.54
CA ILE A 122 -16.54 1.78 -10.14
C ILE A 122 -17.62 2.84 -9.96
N ALA A 123 -18.53 2.59 -9.03
CA ALA A 123 -19.44 3.60 -8.50
C ALA A 123 -18.94 3.99 -7.11
N PHE A 124 -18.73 5.27 -6.88
CA PHE A 124 -18.29 5.77 -5.58
C PHE A 124 -19.17 6.94 -5.12
N PRO A 125 -19.29 7.14 -3.81
CA PRO A 125 -20.09 8.22 -3.25
C PRO A 125 -19.49 9.60 -3.56
N SER A 126 -20.20 10.66 -3.19
CA SER A 126 -19.64 12.02 -3.24
C SER A 126 -18.37 12.13 -2.38
N VAL A 127 -17.48 13.06 -2.70
CA VAL A 127 -16.21 13.27 -1.97
C VAL A 127 -16.46 13.41 -0.46
N LYS A 128 -17.52 14.14 -0.07
CA LYS A 128 -17.89 14.30 1.33
C LYS A 128 -18.27 12.99 2.02
N GLU A 129 -19.01 12.13 1.32
CA GLU A 129 -19.35 10.80 1.84
C GLU A 129 -18.13 9.89 1.92
N GLN A 130 -17.22 9.98 0.93
CA GLN A 130 -15.93 9.26 0.97
C GLN A 130 -15.11 9.65 2.20
N GLU A 131 -15.03 10.94 2.53
CA GLU A 131 -14.35 11.43 3.73
C GLU A 131 -14.97 10.84 5.02
N ILE A 132 -16.29 10.87 5.11
CA ILE A 132 -17.01 10.32 6.27
C ILE A 132 -16.74 8.82 6.39
N LEU A 133 -16.85 8.07 5.30
CA LEU A 133 -16.61 6.62 5.29
C LEU A 133 -15.15 6.28 5.61
N GLY A 134 -14.20 7.01 5.04
CA GLY A 134 -12.77 6.83 5.32
C GLY A 134 -12.45 7.02 6.80
N HIS A 135 -12.94 8.09 7.42
CA HIS A 135 -12.77 8.33 8.85
C HIS A 135 -13.48 7.27 9.71
N TYR A 136 -14.67 6.86 9.32
CA TYR A 136 -15.40 5.83 10.05
C TYR A 136 -14.62 4.51 10.12
N PHE A 137 -14.10 4.03 8.99
CA PHE A 137 -13.32 2.81 8.96
C PHE A 137 -11.96 2.96 9.65
N ALA A 138 -11.31 4.12 9.56
CA ALA A 138 -10.06 4.38 10.29
C ALA A 138 -10.29 4.29 11.81
N ASN A 139 -11.37 4.88 12.32
CA ASN A 139 -11.72 4.78 13.74
C ASN A 139 -12.00 3.33 14.16
N LEU A 140 -12.61 2.51 13.30
CA LEU A 140 -12.80 1.09 13.58
C LEU A 140 -11.47 0.34 13.67
N ASP A 141 -10.53 0.59 12.76
CA ASP A 141 -9.19 -0.01 12.79
C ASP A 141 -8.44 0.35 14.08
N ASP A 142 -8.53 1.61 14.51
CA ASP A 142 -7.95 2.07 15.77
C ASP A 142 -8.55 1.36 16.97
N LEU A 143 -9.87 1.22 17.02
CA LEU A 143 -10.57 0.51 18.11
C LEU A 143 -10.18 -0.97 18.15
N ILE A 144 -10.09 -1.63 17.00
CA ILE A 144 -9.66 -3.03 16.90
C ILE A 144 -8.22 -3.16 17.42
N THR A 145 -7.32 -2.28 16.98
CA THR A 145 -5.92 -2.27 17.38
C THR A 145 -5.77 -2.07 18.89
N LEU A 146 -6.51 -1.11 19.47
CA LEU A 146 -6.50 -0.85 20.90
C LEU A 146 -7.03 -2.05 21.68
N HIS A 147 -8.05 -2.73 21.18
CA HIS A 147 -8.62 -3.90 21.83
C HIS A 147 -7.65 -5.09 21.83
N GLN A 148 -6.90 -5.27 20.75
CA GLN A 148 -5.88 -6.31 20.61
C GLN A 148 -4.64 -6.05 21.50
N ARG A 149 -4.36 -4.78 21.85
CA ARG A 149 -3.22 -4.39 22.70
C ARG A 149 -3.50 -4.44 24.20
N LYS A 150 -4.73 -4.81 24.65
CA LYS A 150 -5.01 -4.95 26.09
C LYS A 150 -4.10 -6.03 26.67
N PRO A 151 -3.26 -5.71 27.69
CA PRO A 151 -2.40 -6.72 28.29
C PRO A 151 -3.28 -7.80 28.95
N TYR A 152 -2.88 -9.05 28.78
CA TYR A 152 -3.42 -10.16 29.54
C TYR A 152 -3.14 -9.86 31.02
N ILE A 153 -4.16 -9.47 31.77
CA ILE A 153 -4.05 -9.35 33.24
C ILE A 153 -4.06 -10.78 33.76
N HIS A 154 -2.88 -11.34 34.03
CA HIS A 154 -2.78 -12.53 34.86
C HIS A 154 -3.36 -12.20 36.21
N LYS A 155 -4.58 -12.67 36.49
CA LYS A 155 -5.02 -12.85 37.88
C LYS A 155 -4.06 -13.86 38.51
N LYS A 156 -3.16 -13.38 39.36
CA LYS A 156 -2.56 -14.26 40.38
C LYS A 156 -3.71 -14.68 41.28
N GLU A 157 -4.12 -15.92 41.15
CA GLU A 157 -4.91 -16.56 42.23
C GLU A 157 -3.93 -16.78 43.36
N ASP A 158 -4.05 -15.97 44.41
CA ASP A 158 -3.42 -16.22 45.70
C ASP A 158 -4.09 -17.45 46.30
N PHE A 159 -3.44 -18.61 46.19
CA PHE A 159 -3.74 -19.76 47.03
C PHE A 159 -3.09 -19.51 48.37
N GLN A 160 -3.91 -19.23 49.39
CA GLN A 160 -3.61 -19.42 50.81
C GLN A 160 -3.73 -20.87 51.18
#